data_80c056c15e8428384a3634b492641cb8
#
_entry.id   80c056c15e8428384a3634b492641cb8
#
_cell.length_a   1.000
_cell.length_b   1.000
_cell.length_c   1.000
_cell.angle_alpha   90.00
_cell.angle_beta   90.00
_cell.angle_gamma   90.00
#
_symmetry.space_group_name_H-M   'P 1'
#
loop_
_entity.id
_entity.type
_entity.pdbx_description
1 polymer ?
#
loop_
_entity_poly.entity_id
_entity_poly.type
_entity_poly.pdbx_seq_one_letter_code
_entity_poly.pdbx_strand_id
1 'polypeptide(L)'
;MNELNDEKPVEIIDPCTINISDLPQGKKPYKKLNGKPYTSIFVIFILGVLLFVFIPSTWMLSLFMIALSLLSFYATKNYIQFEFYDSYFVIYPVKADGTCMKVNYDDVLEWTVAESQGSSNTLTLRLNNPSRVKLIPVYSVNALYGAMNKKLAEKETNYQKREEFRKKTANWKWFWQKNKK
;
A
#
# COMPACT_ATOMS: atom_id res chain seq x y z
N MET A 1 18.76 48.86 -8.27
CA MET A 1 17.45 48.32 -7.84
C MET A 1 17.14 47.17 -8.77
N ASN A 2 17.52 45.97 -8.35
CA ASN A 2 17.24 44.74 -9.10
C ASN A 2 15.95 44.15 -8.53
N GLU A 3 14.88 44.22 -9.29
CA GLU A 3 13.68 43.45 -9.02
C GLU A 3 14.03 41.96 -9.21
N LEU A 4 14.19 41.24 -8.09
CA LEU A 4 14.17 39.79 -8.08
C LEU A 4 12.74 39.39 -8.48
N ASN A 5 12.61 38.87 -9.69
CA ASN A 5 11.44 38.13 -10.11
C ASN A 5 11.30 36.91 -9.19
N ASP A 6 10.39 36.99 -8.23
CA ASP A 6 9.85 35.84 -7.51
C ASP A 6 9.00 35.00 -8.50
N GLU A 7 9.67 34.29 -9.41
CA GLU A 7 9.02 33.23 -10.15
C GLU A 7 8.64 32.14 -9.14
N LYS A 8 7.35 32.10 -8.78
CA LYS A 8 6.78 30.98 -8.06
C LYS A 8 7.16 29.71 -8.81
N PRO A 9 7.69 28.68 -8.12
CA PRO A 9 8.02 27.43 -8.75
C PRO A 9 6.77 26.92 -9.49
N VAL A 10 6.90 26.74 -10.80
CA VAL A 10 5.85 26.14 -11.64
C VAL A 10 5.55 24.79 -11.05
N GLU A 11 4.41 24.66 -10.40
CA GLU A 11 3.93 23.41 -9.84
C GLU A 11 3.67 22.49 -11.02
N ILE A 12 4.60 21.57 -11.27
CA ILE A 12 4.48 20.57 -12.35
C ILE A 12 3.33 19.65 -11.93
N ILE A 13 2.12 19.99 -12.36
CA ILE A 13 0.93 19.18 -12.14
C ILE A 13 1.18 17.86 -12.86
N ASP A 14 1.27 16.79 -12.10
CA ASP A 14 1.42 15.44 -12.60
C ASP A 14 0.20 15.09 -13.47
N PRO A 15 0.37 14.73 -14.75
CA PRO A 15 -0.75 14.45 -15.66
C PRO A 15 -1.62 13.27 -15.20
N CYS A 16 -1.16 12.46 -14.26
CA CYS A 16 -1.98 11.43 -13.61
C CYS A 16 -2.81 11.99 -12.44
N THR A 17 -2.58 13.24 -12.03
CA THR A 17 -3.31 13.90 -10.95
C THR A 17 -4.55 14.58 -11.53
N ILE A 18 -5.71 14.17 -11.04
CA ILE A 18 -7.01 14.74 -11.43
C ILE A 18 -7.76 15.18 -10.18
N ASN A 19 -8.73 16.08 -10.33
CA ASN A 19 -9.64 16.40 -9.23
C ASN A 19 -10.55 15.19 -8.94
N ILE A 20 -10.92 15.00 -7.70
CA ILE A 20 -11.83 13.91 -7.29
C ILE A 20 -13.19 14.06 -8.00
N SER A 21 -13.63 15.30 -8.28
CA SER A 21 -14.83 15.60 -9.04
C SER A 21 -14.85 15.03 -10.47
N ASP A 22 -13.65 14.87 -11.07
CA ASP A 22 -13.50 14.44 -12.46
C ASP A 22 -13.42 12.91 -12.60
N LEU A 23 -13.53 12.20 -11.48
CA LEU A 23 -13.64 10.74 -11.50
C LEU A 23 -14.96 10.32 -12.14
N PRO A 24 -14.97 9.25 -12.96
CA PRO A 24 -16.20 8.71 -13.55
C PRO A 24 -17.20 8.32 -12.46
N GLN A 25 -18.27 9.10 -12.37
CA GLN A 25 -19.33 8.83 -11.40
C GLN A 25 -20.11 7.56 -11.77
N GLY A 26 -20.58 6.83 -10.76
CA GLY A 26 -21.45 5.66 -10.94
C GLY A 26 -20.73 4.31 -11.03
N LYS A 27 -19.41 4.26 -11.18
CA LYS A 27 -18.65 3.00 -11.11
C LYS A 27 -18.32 2.65 -9.67
N LYS A 28 -18.69 1.46 -9.23
CA LYS A 28 -18.31 0.96 -7.88
C LYS A 28 -16.93 0.29 -7.95
N PRO A 29 -15.99 0.64 -7.06
CA PRO A 29 -14.73 -0.06 -6.96
C PRO A 29 -14.95 -1.49 -6.47
N TYR A 30 -14.26 -2.45 -7.05
CA TYR A 30 -14.33 -3.84 -6.57
C TYR A 30 -13.53 -4.05 -5.27
N LYS A 31 -12.58 -3.17 -4.98
CA LYS A 31 -11.79 -3.19 -3.73
C LYS A 31 -11.38 -1.78 -3.31
N LYS A 32 -11.47 -1.54 -2.00
CA LYS A 32 -10.98 -0.32 -1.34
C LYS A 32 -9.93 -0.72 -0.30
N LEU A 33 -8.85 0.03 -0.23
CA LEU A 33 -7.81 -0.14 0.79
C LEU A 33 -7.70 1.13 1.62
N ASN A 34 -7.78 0.95 2.92
CA ASN A 34 -7.64 2.04 3.87
C ASN A 34 -6.17 2.30 4.19
N GLY A 35 -5.83 3.57 4.38
CA GLY A 35 -4.51 4.01 4.80
C GLY A 35 -4.27 3.94 6.32
N LYS A 36 -5.25 3.49 7.11
CA LYS A 36 -5.10 3.35 8.56
C LYS A 36 -4.47 2.01 8.92
N PRO A 37 -3.41 1.98 9.75
CA PRO A 37 -2.72 0.74 10.14
C PRO A 37 -3.46 -0.03 11.24
N TYR A 38 -4.69 -0.47 10.95
CA TYR A 38 -5.53 -1.17 11.93
C TYR A 38 -4.84 -2.38 12.56
N THR A 39 -4.13 -3.18 11.77
CA THR A 39 -3.46 -4.39 12.25
C THR A 39 -2.43 -4.08 13.33
N SER A 40 -1.58 -3.07 13.12
CA SER A 40 -0.56 -2.69 14.10
C SER A 40 -1.18 -2.15 15.38
N ILE A 41 -2.21 -1.31 15.28
CA ILE A 41 -2.92 -0.77 16.44
C ILE A 41 -3.55 -1.91 17.25
N PHE A 42 -4.19 -2.86 16.57
CA PHE A 42 -4.85 -3.98 17.23
C PHE A 42 -3.87 -4.96 17.88
N VAL A 43 -2.72 -5.22 17.25
CA VAL A 43 -1.66 -6.06 17.84
C VAL A 43 -1.11 -5.43 19.11
N ILE A 44 -0.83 -4.12 19.12
CA ILE A 44 -0.35 -3.42 20.33
C ILE A 44 -1.40 -3.49 21.45
N PHE A 45 -2.68 -3.32 21.10
CA PHE A 45 -3.79 -3.44 22.05
C PHE A 45 -3.84 -4.83 22.70
N ILE A 46 -3.84 -5.90 21.87
CA ILE A 46 -3.88 -7.27 22.37
C ILE A 46 -2.67 -7.57 23.24
N LEU A 47 -1.46 -7.19 22.82
CA LEU A 47 -0.25 -7.38 23.61
C LEU A 47 -0.35 -6.67 24.97
N GLY A 48 -0.87 -5.45 25.02
CA GLY A 48 -1.13 -4.73 26.27
C GLY A 48 -2.08 -5.49 27.19
N VAL A 49 -3.19 -6.02 26.64
CA VAL A 49 -4.16 -6.82 27.42
C VAL A 49 -3.53 -8.12 27.93
N LEU A 50 -2.80 -8.85 27.08
CA LEU A 50 -2.13 -10.09 27.49
C LEU A 50 -1.10 -9.85 28.59
N LEU A 51 -0.26 -8.81 28.49
CA LEU A 51 0.68 -8.44 29.52
C LEU A 51 -0.03 -8.11 30.84
N PHE A 52 -1.14 -7.39 30.78
CA PHE A 52 -1.93 -7.03 31.95
C PHE A 52 -2.48 -8.27 32.71
N VAL A 53 -2.96 -9.26 31.93
CA VAL A 53 -3.58 -10.47 32.53
C VAL A 53 -2.53 -11.47 33.02
N PHE A 54 -1.46 -11.71 32.25
CA PHE A 54 -0.52 -12.78 32.54
C PHE A 54 0.71 -12.35 33.35
N ILE A 55 1.07 -11.07 33.30
CA ILE A 55 2.26 -10.55 34.00
C ILE A 55 1.89 -9.31 34.83
N PRO A 56 1.24 -9.50 36.02
CA PRO A 56 0.76 -8.38 36.82
C PRO A 56 1.84 -7.37 37.23
N SER A 57 3.11 -7.79 37.34
CA SER A 57 4.23 -6.89 37.64
C SER A 57 4.47 -5.81 36.58
N THR A 58 3.94 -5.98 35.36
CA THR A 58 4.09 -5.04 34.24
C THR A 58 2.85 -4.17 34.03
N TRP A 59 1.98 -4.04 34.99
CA TRP A 59 0.69 -3.37 34.87
C TRP A 59 0.78 -1.94 34.31
N MET A 60 1.79 -1.15 34.73
CA MET A 60 2.00 0.20 34.18
C MET A 60 2.32 0.21 32.69
N LEU A 61 3.21 -0.69 32.24
CA LEU A 61 3.56 -0.83 30.84
C LEU A 61 2.33 -1.30 30.02
N SER A 62 1.58 -2.22 30.57
CA SER A 62 0.37 -2.75 29.95
C SER A 62 -0.69 -1.66 29.74
N LEU A 63 -0.96 -0.86 30.77
CA LEU A 63 -1.88 0.28 30.67
C LEU A 63 -1.39 1.32 29.67
N PHE A 64 -0.08 1.59 29.66
CA PHE A 64 0.52 2.52 28.68
C PHE A 64 0.31 2.02 27.23
N MET A 65 0.54 0.74 26.97
CA MET A 65 0.33 0.16 25.63
C MET A 65 -1.14 0.22 25.21
N ILE A 66 -2.06 -0.10 26.12
CA ILE A 66 -3.50 0.00 25.86
C ILE A 66 -3.89 1.45 25.55
N ALA A 67 -3.46 2.40 26.39
CA ALA A 67 -3.76 3.83 26.21
C ALA A 67 -3.17 4.35 24.90
N LEU A 68 -1.92 4.00 24.57
CA LEU A 68 -1.25 4.40 23.33
C LEU A 68 -1.99 3.84 22.10
N SER A 69 -2.45 2.59 22.17
CA SER A 69 -3.23 1.96 21.10
C SER A 69 -4.56 2.68 20.86
N LEU A 70 -5.29 2.99 21.93
CA LEU A 70 -6.55 3.74 21.86
C LEU A 70 -6.32 5.15 21.31
N LEU A 71 -5.31 5.86 21.82
CA LEU A 71 -4.94 7.18 21.32
C LEU A 71 -4.61 7.13 19.83
N SER A 72 -3.80 6.16 19.39
CA SER A 72 -3.46 5.95 17.98
C SER A 72 -4.70 5.65 17.13
N PHE A 73 -5.64 4.89 17.68
CA PHE A 73 -6.89 4.59 16.98
C PHE A 73 -7.73 5.85 16.76
N TYR A 74 -7.84 6.74 17.73
CA TYR A 74 -8.61 7.99 17.59
C TYR A 74 -7.85 9.05 16.79
N ALA A 75 -6.54 9.21 17.02
CA ALA A 75 -5.74 10.25 16.36
C ALA A 75 -5.53 9.99 14.86
N THR A 76 -5.45 8.71 14.44
CA THR A 76 -5.23 8.37 13.04
C THR A 76 -6.56 8.43 12.29
N LYS A 77 -6.70 9.43 11.41
CA LYS A 77 -7.88 9.56 10.54
C LYS A 77 -8.00 8.33 9.63
N ASN A 78 -9.22 7.86 9.46
CA ASN A 78 -9.51 6.82 8.49
C ASN A 78 -9.70 7.47 7.12
N TYR A 79 -8.85 7.13 6.15
CA TYR A 79 -8.98 7.59 4.78
C TYR A 79 -8.79 6.40 3.82
N ILE A 80 -9.43 6.49 2.67
CA ILE A 80 -9.23 5.52 1.60
C ILE A 80 -7.94 5.90 0.91
N GLN A 81 -6.99 4.96 0.81
CA GLN A 81 -5.72 5.18 0.13
C GLN A 81 -5.77 4.71 -1.32
N PHE A 82 -6.43 3.59 -1.58
CA PHE A 82 -6.57 3.02 -2.92
C PHE A 82 -8.00 2.61 -3.19
N GLU A 83 -8.48 2.86 -4.39
CA GLU A 83 -9.69 2.29 -4.95
C GLU A 83 -9.38 1.60 -6.27
N PHE A 84 -9.79 0.34 -6.41
CA PHE A 84 -9.55 -0.47 -7.59
C PHE A 84 -10.86 -0.66 -8.37
N TYR A 85 -10.79 -0.32 -9.66
CA TYR A 85 -11.86 -0.46 -10.63
C TYR A 85 -11.44 -1.46 -11.72
N ASP A 86 -12.32 -1.79 -12.66
CA ASP A 86 -12.03 -2.81 -13.67
C ASP A 86 -10.93 -2.43 -14.66
N SER A 87 -10.80 -1.16 -15.03
CA SER A 87 -9.83 -0.66 -16.03
C SER A 87 -8.74 0.25 -15.47
N TYR A 88 -8.91 0.75 -14.25
CA TYR A 88 -7.98 1.68 -13.60
C TYR A 88 -8.02 1.53 -12.08
N PHE A 89 -7.08 2.13 -11.41
CA PHE A 89 -7.13 2.33 -9.97
C PHE A 89 -6.83 3.78 -9.61
N VAL A 90 -7.30 4.19 -8.45
CA VAL A 90 -7.14 5.55 -7.93
C VAL A 90 -6.34 5.51 -6.65
N ILE A 91 -5.41 6.42 -6.52
CA ILE A 91 -4.57 6.61 -5.34
C ILE A 91 -4.90 7.96 -4.74
N TYR A 92 -5.28 7.96 -3.47
CA TYR A 92 -5.56 9.18 -2.74
C TYR A 92 -4.33 9.58 -1.91
N PRO A 93 -3.83 10.81 -2.04
CA PRO A 93 -2.72 11.29 -1.21
C PRO A 93 -3.15 11.38 0.25
N VAL A 94 -2.18 11.31 1.16
CA VAL A 94 -2.41 11.43 2.62
C VAL A 94 -2.99 12.80 2.98
N LYS A 95 -2.59 13.84 2.26
CA LYS A 95 -3.17 15.18 2.37
C LYS A 95 -4.24 15.32 1.28
N ALA A 96 -5.49 15.38 1.71
CA ALA A 96 -6.62 15.50 0.81
C ALA A 96 -6.77 16.94 0.32
N ASP A 97 -6.15 17.25 -0.79
CA ASP A 97 -6.24 18.56 -1.47
C ASP A 97 -7.38 18.57 -2.52
N GLY A 98 -8.31 17.62 -2.41
CA GLY A 98 -9.34 17.43 -3.45
C GLY A 98 -8.83 16.78 -4.73
N THR A 99 -7.56 16.34 -4.74
CA THR A 99 -6.92 15.69 -5.88
C THR A 99 -6.67 14.19 -5.62
N CYS A 100 -6.60 13.42 -6.69
CA CYS A 100 -6.23 12.00 -6.65
C CYS A 100 -5.42 11.64 -7.90
N MET A 101 -4.69 10.53 -7.82
CA MET A 101 -3.97 10.00 -8.97
C MET A 101 -4.75 8.84 -9.57
N LYS A 102 -5.20 9.01 -10.82
CA LYS A 102 -5.85 7.94 -11.59
C LYS A 102 -4.82 7.26 -12.48
N VAL A 103 -4.71 5.95 -12.39
CA VAL A 103 -3.76 5.14 -13.17
C VAL A 103 -4.53 4.04 -13.89
N ASN A 104 -4.45 4.02 -15.23
CA ASN A 104 -4.99 2.91 -16.00
C ASN A 104 -4.04 1.72 -15.91
N TYR A 105 -4.56 0.51 -15.92
CA TYR A 105 -3.72 -0.69 -15.86
C TYR A 105 -2.78 -0.83 -17.08
N ASP A 106 -3.19 -0.31 -18.24
CA ASP A 106 -2.39 -0.36 -19.46
C ASP A 106 -1.16 0.55 -19.38
N ASP A 107 -1.27 1.67 -18.64
CA ASP A 107 -0.17 2.62 -18.45
C ASP A 107 0.91 2.13 -17.49
N VAL A 108 0.64 1.09 -16.70
CA VAL A 108 1.62 0.48 -15.80
C VAL A 108 2.56 -0.41 -16.60
N LEU A 109 3.85 -0.08 -16.61
CA LEU A 109 4.90 -0.93 -17.17
C LEU A 109 5.34 -2.00 -16.18
N GLU A 110 5.59 -1.57 -14.96
CA GLU A 110 6.17 -2.40 -13.93
C GLU A 110 5.74 -1.90 -12.54
N TRP A 111 5.57 -2.82 -11.61
CA TRP A 111 5.30 -2.47 -10.22
C TRP A 111 5.97 -3.43 -9.25
N THR A 112 6.29 -2.94 -8.08
CA THR A 112 6.79 -3.74 -6.96
C THR A 112 6.40 -3.12 -5.64
N VAL A 113 6.28 -3.93 -4.60
CA VAL A 113 6.14 -3.47 -3.22
C VAL A 113 7.39 -3.85 -2.47
N ALA A 114 8.16 -2.87 -2.05
CA ALA A 114 9.34 -3.05 -1.23
C ALA A 114 8.95 -3.01 0.24
N GLU A 115 9.28 -4.08 0.97
CA GLU A 115 9.23 -4.08 2.43
C GLU A 115 10.54 -3.48 2.92
N SER A 116 10.47 -2.30 3.52
CA SER A 116 11.63 -1.65 4.11
C SER A 116 11.75 -2.01 5.58
N GLN A 117 12.92 -2.52 5.99
CA GLN A 117 13.21 -2.74 7.40
C GLN A 117 13.26 -1.38 8.12
N GLY A 118 12.26 -1.10 8.94
CA GLY A 118 12.20 0.10 9.79
C GLY A 118 11.59 1.36 9.16
N SER A 119 11.17 1.32 7.90
CA SER A 119 10.43 2.40 7.26
C SER A 119 9.08 1.92 6.70
N SER A 120 8.22 2.84 6.27
CA SER A 120 6.95 2.47 5.64
C SER A 120 7.20 1.69 4.35
N ASN A 121 6.46 0.59 4.16
CA ASN A 121 6.45 -0.15 2.92
C ASN A 121 6.09 0.77 1.75
N THR A 122 6.74 0.59 0.62
CA THR A 122 6.59 1.49 -0.52
C THR A 122 6.17 0.73 -1.77
N LEU A 123 5.07 1.16 -2.38
CA LEU A 123 4.70 0.75 -3.73
C LEU A 123 5.50 1.59 -4.73
N THR A 124 6.28 0.93 -5.56
CA THR A 124 6.95 1.54 -6.71
C THR A 124 6.15 1.22 -7.96
N LEU A 125 5.74 2.26 -8.69
CA LEU A 125 5.05 2.16 -9.95
C LEU A 125 5.90 2.79 -11.05
N ARG A 126 6.16 2.05 -12.11
CA ARG A 126 6.74 2.58 -13.33
C ARG A 126 5.66 2.70 -14.41
N LEU A 127 5.43 3.92 -14.86
CA LEU A 127 4.39 4.24 -15.83
C LEU A 127 4.98 4.49 -17.21
N ASN A 128 4.22 4.18 -18.24
CA ASN A 128 4.62 4.38 -19.64
C ASN A 128 4.36 5.82 -20.09
N ASN A 129 3.22 6.38 -19.75
CA ASN A 129 2.82 7.69 -20.20
C ASN A 129 2.25 8.54 -19.03
N PRO A 130 2.97 9.56 -18.58
CA PRO A 130 4.39 9.85 -18.85
C PRO A 130 5.32 8.82 -18.22
N SER A 131 6.50 8.59 -18.82
CA SER A 131 7.51 7.65 -18.26
C SER A 131 8.02 8.18 -16.93
N ARG A 132 7.49 7.64 -15.84
CA ARG A 132 7.77 8.08 -14.47
C ARG A 132 7.80 6.93 -13.50
N VAL A 133 8.57 7.11 -12.44
CA VAL A 133 8.57 6.23 -11.28
C VAL A 133 7.86 6.94 -10.13
N LYS A 134 6.83 6.33 -9.58
CA LYS A 134 6.09 6.81 -8.42
C LYS A 134 6.40 5.95 -7.22
N LEU A 135 6.72 6.58 -6.11
CA LEU A 135 6.94 5.95 -4.81
C LEU A 135 5.78 6.34 -3.89
N ILE A 136 5.02 5.35 -3.45
CA ILE A 136 3.80 5.57 -2.68
C ILE A 136 3.89 4.76 -1.39
N PRO A 137 3.87 5.40 -0.21
CA PRO A 137 3.87 4.68 1.07
C PRO A 137 2.60 3.84 1.21
N VAL A 138 2.74 2.60 1.69
CA VAL A 138 1.65 1.64 1.79
C VAL A 138 1.58 1.05 3.19
N TYR A 139 0.38 1.03 3.77
CA TYR A 139 0.15 0.46 5.11
C TYR A 139 -0.37 -0.99 5.05
N SER A 140 -1.03 -1.37 3.98
CA SER A 140 -1.66 -2.69 3.85
C SER A 140 -1.07 -3.48 2.68
N VAL A 141 0.18 -3.91 2.81
CA VAL A 141 0.97 -4.56 1.74
C VAL A 141 0.28 -5.77 1.15
N ASN A 142 -0.13 -6.73 1.99
CA ASN A 142 -0.75 -7.97 1.51
C ASN A 142 -2.07 -7.72 0.76
N ALA A 143 -2.87 -6.77 1.24
CA ALA A 143 -4.13 -6.42 0.61
C ALA A 143 -3.94 -5.69 -0.73
N LEU A 144 -2.92 -4.80 -0.79
CA LEU A 144 -2.51 -4.13 -2.02
C LEU A 144 -1.96 -5.13 -3.03
N TYR A 145 -1.03 -5.98 -2.57
CA TYR A 145 -0.43 -7.03 -3.41
C TYR A 145 -1.50 -7.90 -4.06
N GLY A 146 -2.46 -8.39 -3.27
CA GLY A 146 -3.57 -9.19 -3.79
C GLY A 146 -4.49 -8.43 -4.77
N ALA A 147 -4.65 -7.11 -4.59
CA ALA A 147 -5.44 -6.29 -5.52
C ALA A 147 -4.70 -6.05 -6.85
N MET A 148 -3.42 -5.68 -6.76
CA MET A 148 -2.55 -5.44 -7.93
C MET A 148 -2.34 -6.72 -8.73
N ASN A 149 -2.06 -7.83 -8.06
CA ASN A 149 -1.80 -9.10 -8.71
C ASN A 149 -3.01 -9.66 -9.47
N LYS A 150 -4.21 -9.28 -9.09
CA LYS A 150 -5.44 -9.67 -9.81
C LYS A 150 -5.47 -9.19 -11.27
N LYS A 151 -4.90 -8.01 -11.54
CA LYS A 151 -4.95 -7.34 -12.85
C LYS A 151 -3.57 -7.14 -13.50
N LEU A 152 -2.52 -7.09 -12.70
CA LEU A 152 -1.16 -6.70 -13.11
C LEU A 152 -0.11 -7.74 -12.71
N ALA A 153 -0.48 -9.02 -12.58
CA ALA A 153 0.44 -10.08 -12.14
C ALA A 153 1.71 -10.14 -13.02
N GLU A 154 1.55 -10.08 -14.33
CA GLU A 154 2.64 -10.19 -15.31
C GLU A 154 3.60 -9.00 -15.29
N LYS A 155 3.12 -7.83 -14.81
CA LYS A 155 3.89 -6.58 -14.73
C LYS A 155 4.64 -6.43 -13.40
N GLU A 156 4.57 -7.41 -12.51
CA GLU A 156 5.28 -7.37 -11.26
C GLU A 156 6.75 -7.75 -11.45
N THR A 157 7.67 -6.89 -10.97
CA THR A 157 9.13 -6.96 -11.18
C THR A 157 9.76 -8.32 -10.88
N ASN A 158 9.22 -9.04 -9.90
CA ASN A 158 9.74 -10.35 -9.49
C ASN A 158 8.87 -11.52 -9.96
N TYR A 159 7.88 -11.28 -10.82
CA TYR A 159 6.93 -12.29 -11.27
C TYR A 159 7.65 -13.50 -11.90
N GLN A 160 8.54 -13.27 -12.82
CA GLN A 160 9.30 -14.34 -13.49
C GLN A 160 10.12 -15.17 -12.51
N LYS A 161 10.83 -14.52 -11.58
CA LYS A 161 11.62 -15.21 -10.55
C LYS A 161 10.75 -16.08 -9.64
N ARG A 162 9.55 -15.59 -9.29
CA ARG A 162 8.60 -16.37 -8.48
C ARG A 162 8.01 -17.54 -9.23
N GLU A 163 7.68 -17.38 -10.49
CA GLU A 163 7.19 -18.46 -11.34
C GLU A 163 8.25 -19.55 -11.52
N GLU A 164 9.51 -19.17 -11.74
CA GLU A 164 10.63 -20.12 -11.79
C GLU A 164 10.80 -20.87 -10.49
N PHE A 165 10.76 -20.15 -9.36
CA PHE A 165 10.86 -20.75 -8.03
C PHE A 165 9.68 -21.71 -7.77
N ARG A 166 8.48 -21.32 -8.13
CA ARG A 166 7.27 -22.15 -8.00
C ARG A 166 7.38 -23.43 -8.84
N LYS A 167 7.86 -23.33 -10.07
CA LYS A 167 8.11 -24.48 -10.95
C LYS A 167 9.17 -25.42 -10.36
N LYS A 168 10.27 -24.89 -9.84
CA LYS A 168 11.33 -25.67 -9.17
C LYS A 168 10.80 -26.41 -7.94
N THR A 169 10.03 -25.72 -7.09
CA THR A 169 9.46 -26.34 -5.88
C THR A 169 8.36 -27.36 -6.19
N ALA A 170 7.57 -27.18 -7.23
CA ALA A 170 6.60 -28.18 -7.69
C ALA A 170 7.29 -29.45 -8.18
N ASN A 171 8.36 -29.31 -8.96
CA ASN A 171 9.16 -30.44 -9.41
C ASN A 171 9.82 -31.20 -8.24
N TRP A 172 10.25 -30.50 -7.21
CA TRP A 172 10.85 -31.12 -6.03
C TRP A 172 9.83 -31.90 -5.20
N LYS A 173 8.62 -31.36 -5.01
CA LYS A 173 7.51 -32.09 -4.37
C LYS A 173 7.18 -33.39 -5.11
N TRP A 174 7.14 -33.34 -6.45
CA TRP A 174 6.92 -34.52 -7.28
C TRP A 174 8.04 -35.58 -7.11
N PHE A 175 9.32 -35.14 -7.06
CA PHE A 175 10.47 -36.01 -6.83
C PHE A 175 10.38 -36.78 -5.49
N TRP A 176 10.02 -36.08 -4.40
CA TRP A 176 9.86 -36.67 -3.08
C TRP A 176 8.67 -37.63 -2.98
N GLN A 177 7.59 -37.35 -3.69
CA GLN A 177 6.44 -38.27 -3.75
C GLN A 177 6.76 -39.54 -4.50
N LYS A 178 7.57 -39.48 -5.56
CA LYS A 178 7.98 -40.64 -6.34
C LYS A 178 8.92 -41.60 -5.60
N ASN A 179 9.76 -41.04 -4.71
CA ASN A 179 10.73 -41.86 -3.94
C ASN A 179 10.18 -42.37 -2.61
N LYS A 180 8.91 -42.16 -2.30
CA LYS A 180 8.21 -42.74 -1.14
C LYS A 180 7.45 -44.05 -1.45
N LYS A 181 7.57 -44.56 -2.65
CA LYS A 181 7.12 -45.91 -3.04
C LYS A 181 8.32 -46.85 -3.09
#